data_396a2ee6ada073260b7c905eff544829
#
_entry.id   396a2ee6ada073260b7c905eff544829
#
_cell.length_a   1.000
_cell.length_b   1.000
_cell.length_c   1.000
_cell.angle_alpha   90.00
_cell.angle_beta   90.00
_cell.angle_gamma   90.00
#
_symmetry.space_group_name_H-M   'P 1'
#
loop_
_entity.id
_entity.type
_entity.pdbx_description
1 polymer ?
#
loop_
_entity_poly.entity_id
_entity_poly.type
_entity_poly.pdbx_seq_one_letter_code
_entity_poly.pdbx_strand_id
1 'polypeptide(L)'
;MPRWSIRIDGKAEKELARLGAQDRSRVLRFLNDRLAPLANPRLLGASLSGPLAGLWKYRVGDIRIVADIRDGELLVLIVQIGNRREVYR
;
A
#
# COMPACT_ATOMS: atom_id res chain seq x y z
N MET A 1 -10.89 -15.78 0.50
CA MET A 1 -11.42 -14.78 -0.45
C MET A 1 -11.05 -13.38 -0.01
N PRO A 2 -10.51 -12.55 -0.89
CA PRO A 2 -10.25 -11.15 -0.54
C PRO A 2 -11.58 -10.39 -0.36
N ARG A 3 -11.64 -9.58 0.70
CA ARG A 3 -12.80 -8.71 0.94
C ARG A 3 -12.68 -7.39 0.21
N TRP A 4 -11.44 -6.96 0.00
CA TRP A 4 -11.12 -5.69 -0.64
C TRP A 4 -10.41 -5.93 -1.95
N SER A 5 -10.73 -5.11 -2.94
CA SER A 5 -9.95 -5.08 -4.16
C SER A 5 -8.70 -4.26 -3.92
N ILE A 6 -7.58 -4.72 -4.44
CA ILE A 6 -6.33 -3.97 -4.40
C ILE A 6 -6.04 -3.48 -5.81
N ARG A 7 -5.87 -2.20 -5.96
CA ARG A 7 -5.50 -1.60 -7.24
C ARG A 7 -4.25 -0.76 -7.03
N ILE A 8 -3.33 -0.80 -7.98
CA ILE A 8 -2.08 -0.05 -7.92
C ILE A 8 -2.13 0.97 -9.05
N ASP A 9 -2.00 2.27 -8.74
CA ASP A 9 -2.04 3.27 -9.80
C ASP A 9 -0.75 3.25 -10.63
N GLY A 10 -0.77 3.93 -11.77
CA GLY A 10 0.35 3.87 -12.73
C GLY A 10 1.69 4.30 -12.16
N LYS A 11 1.69 5.33 -11.32
CA LYS A 11 2.91 5.80 -10.67
C LYS A 11 3.45 4.74 -9.70
N ALA A 12 2.55 4.19 -8.88
CA ALA A 12 2.94 3.17 -7.90
C ALA A 12 3.37 1.88 -8.58
N GLU A 13 2.79 1.53 -9.72
CA GLU A 13 3.24 0.36 -10.49
C GLU A 13 4.68 0.51 -10.95
N LYS A 14 5.05 1.70 -11.42
CA LYS A 14 6.43 1.97 -11.81
C LYS A 14 7.37 1.89 -10.63
N GLU A 15 6.94 2.39 -9.49
CA GLU A 15 7.72 2.32 -8.27
C GLU A 15 7.90 0.88 -7.81
N LEU A 16 6.84 0.08 -7.90
CA LEU A 16 6.90 -1.35 -7.57
C LEU A 16 7.89 -2.07 -8.49
N ALA A 17 7.87 -1.75 -9.79
CA ALA A 17 8.77 -2.37 -10.76
C ALA A 17 10.24 -2.05 -10.50
N ARG A 18 10.53 -0.93 -9.83
CA ARG A 18 11.90 -0.55 -9.49
C ARG A 18 12.45 -1.27 -8.27
N LEU A 19 11.60 -1.92 -7.50
CA LEU A 19 12.06 -2.72 -6.36
C LEU A 19 12.77 -3.97 -6.86
N GLY A 20 13.71 -4.48 -6.05
CA GLY A 20 14.29 -5.79 -6.30
C GLY A 20 13.20 -6.85 -6.27
N ALA A 21 13.43 -7.98 -6.95
CA ALA A 21 12.43 -9.04 -7.08
C ALA A 21 11.92 -9.53 -5.73
N GLN A 22 12.79 -9.62 -4.74
CA GLN A 22 12.42 -10.08 -3.41
C GLN A 22 11.47 -9.12 -2.70
N ASP A 23 11.78 -7.82 -2.74
CA ASP A 23 10.93 -6.80 -2.12
C ASP A 23 9.60 -6.68 -2.84
N ARG A 24 9.62 -6.75 -4.17
CA ARG A 24 8.40 -6.72 -4.97
C ARG A 24 7.48 -7.88 -4.62
N SER A 25 8.03 -9.07 -4.49
CA SER A 25 7.27 -10.26 -4.11
C SER A 25 6.67 -10.11 -2.70
N ARG A 26 7.44 -9.56 -1.77
CA ARG A 26 6.97 -9.35 -0.40
C ARG A 26 5.82 -8.35 -0.34
N VAL A 27 5.92 -7.27 -1.11
CA VAL A 27 4.85 -6.26 -1.19
C VAL A 27 3.58 -6.89 -1.74
N LEU A 28 3.67 -7.62 -2.85
CA LEU A 28 2.49 -8.25 -3.47
C LEU A 28 1.84 -9.26 -2.54
N ARG A 29 2.62 -10.05 -1.82
CA ARG A 29 2.07 -11.01 -0.85
C ARG A 29 1.38 -10.28 0.31
N PHE A 30 1.97 -9.21 0.80
CA PHE A 30 1.34 -8.41 1.84
C PHE A 30 -0.02 -7.89 1.39
N LEU A 31 -0.09 -7.30 0.21
CA LEU A 31 -1.32 -6.72 -0.30
C LEU A 31 -2.41 -7.78 -0.49
N ASN A 32 -2.07 -8.91 -1.06
CA ASN A 32 -3.05 -9.93 -1.41
C ASN A 32 -3.40 -10.88 -0.27
N ASP A 33 -2.43 -11.24 0.55
CA ASP A 33 -2.63 -12.27 1.58
C ASP A 33 -2.95 -11.69 2.94
N ARG A 34 -2.49 -10.49 3.25
CA ARG A 34 -2.69 -9.89 4.55
C ARG A 34 -3.68 -8.74 4.55
N LEU A 35 -3.60 -7.86 3.54
CA LEU A 35 -4.43 -6.66 3.52
C LEU A 35 -5.81 -6.91 2.93
N ALA A 36 -5.88 -7.52 1.75
CA ALA A 36 -7.14 -7.72 1.05
C ALA A 36 -8.19 -8.52 1.84
N PRO A 37 -7.81 -9.55 2.64
CA PRO A 37 -8.80 -10.33 3.39
C PRO A 37 -9.36 -9.65 4.63
N LEU A 38 -8.74 -8.54 5.10
CA LEU A 38 -9.17 -7.91 6.34
C LEU A 38 -10.56 -7.29 6.20
N ALA A 39 -11.31 -7.33 7.29
CA ALA A 39 -12.59 -6.60 7.35
C ALA A 39 -12.35 -5.10 7.28
N ASN A 40 -11.28 -4.61 7.92
CA ASN A 40 -10.90 -3.20 7.90
C ASN A 40 -9.41 -3.08 7.60
N PRO A 41 -9.04 -2.65 6.39
CA PRO A 41 -7.63 -2.54 6.01
C PRO A 41 -6.85 -1.51 6.83
N ARG A 42 -7.52 -0.64 7.57
CA ARG A 42 -6.86 0.35 8.43
C ARG A 42 -6.16 -0.29 9.61
N LEU A 43 -6.52 -1.52 9.97
CA LEU A 43 -5.95 -2.20 11.13
C LEU A 43 -4.44 -2.42 11.02
N LEU A 44 -3.93 -2.59 9.82
CA LEU A 44 -2.50 -2.81 9.59
C LEU A 44 -1.75 -1.53 9.23
N GLY A 45 -2.46 -0.42 9.13
CA GLY A 45 -1.87 0.83 8.68
C GLY A 45 -1.88 1.92 9.73
N ALA A 46 -1.34 3.06 9.35
CA ALA A 46 -1.38 4.28 10.16
C ALA A 46 -1.82 5.43 9.28
N SER A 47 -2.68 6.30 9.83
CA SER A 47 -3.14 7.46 9.09
C SER A 47 -2.02 8.47 8.90
N LEU A 48 -2.05 9.18 7.77
CA LEU A 48 -1.09 10.23 7.47
C LEU A 48 -1.72 11.60 7.74
N SER A 49 -0.88 12.59 7.99
CA SER A 49 -1.31 13.95 8.25
C SER A 49 -0.63 14.91 7.27
N GLY A 50 -0.93 16.21 7.40
CA GLY A 50 -0.36 17.23 6.53
C GLY A 50 -0.85 17.08 5.08
N PRO A 51 0.07 17.26 4.11
CA PRO A 51 -0.31 17.18 2.69
C PRO A 51 -0.88 15.84 2.27
N LEU A 52 -0.59 14.77 3.03
CA LEU A 52 -1.07 13.42 2.73
C LEU A 52 -2.23 13.00 3.62
N ALA A 53 -2.88 13.96 4.29
CA ALA A 53 -4.02 13.67 5.16
C ALA A 53 -5.11 12.93 4.38
N GLY A 54 -5.71 11.93 5.02
CA GLY A 54 -6.71 11.07 4.40
C GLY A 54 -6.16 9.81 3.79
N LEU A 55 -4.84 9.72 3.62
CA LEU A 55 -4.19 8.50 3.12
C LEU A 55 -3.65 7.69 4.29
N TRP A 56 -3.31 6.44 3.98
CA TRP A 56 -2.82 5.48 4.98
C TRP A 56 -1.49 4.91 4.54
N LYS A 57 -0.62 4.65 5.52
CA LYS A 57 0.67 4.05 5.23
C LYS A 57 0.74 2.64 5.78
N TYR A 58 1.43 1.79 5.05
CA TYR A 58 1.76 0.43 5.45
C TYR A 58 3.25 0.22 5.33
N ARG A 59 3.77 -0.74 6.07
CA ARG A 59 5.19 -1.02 6.08
C ARG A 59 5.44 -2.50 5.84
N VAL A 60 6.29 -2.79 4.86
CA VAL A 60 6.69 -4.15 4.53
C VAL A 60 8.22 -4.16 4.47
N GLY A 61 8.86 -4.62 5.56
CA GLY A 61 10.30 -4.48 5.69
C GLY A 61 10.70 -3.02 5.65
N ASP A 62 11.57 -2.66 4.72
CA ASP A 62 12.00 -1.29 4.51
C ASP A 62 11.17 -0.54 3.47
N ILE A 63 10.12 -1.18 2.97
CA ILE A 63 9.27 -0.59 1.95
C ILE A 63 8.07 0.08 2.61
N ARG A 64 7.77 1.30 2.16
CA ARG A 64 6.61 2.06 2.59
C ARG A 64 5.58 2.07 1.47
N ILE A 65 4.33 1.81 1.82
CA ILE A 65 3.21 1.82 0.90
C ILE A 65 2.22 2.87 1.36
N VAL A 66 1.80 3.74 0.45
CA VAL A 66 0.77 4.74 0.75
C VAL A 66 -0.48 4.39 -0.06
N ALA A 67 -1.62 4.40 0.59
CA ALA A 67 -2.87 3.95 -0.01
C ALA A 67 -4.03 4.88 0.31
N ASP A 68 -4.97 4.93 -0.62
CA ASP A 68 -6.27 5.58 -0.47
C ASP A 68 -7.31 4.49 -0.28
N ILE A 69 -8.00 4.49 0.86
CA ILE A 69 -9.00 3.47 1.18
C ILE A 69 -10.38 4.01 0.83
N ARG A 70 -11.04 3.35 -0.11
CA ARG A 70 -12.36 3.74 -0.60
C ARG A 70 -13.40 2.74 -0.15
N ASP A 71 -14.06 3.05 0.96
CA ASP A 71 -14.99 2.13 1.62
C ASP A 71 -16.20 1.77 0.74
N GLY A 72 -16.78 2.75 0.07
CA GLY A 72 -17.96 2.52 -0.78
C GLY A 72 -17.70 1.56 -1.92
N GLU A 73 -16.45 1.43 -2.34
CA GLU A 73 -16.05 0.55 -3.44
C GLU A 73 -15.35 -0.71 -2.95
N LEU A 74 -15.12 -0.84 -1.65
CA LEU A 74 -14.28 -1.89 -1.06
C LEU A 74 -12.94 -1.97 -1.79
N LEU A 75 -12.32 -0.82 -2.00
CA LEU A 75 -11.11 -0.67 -2.80
C LEU A 75 -9.99 -0.05 -1.98
N VAL A 76 -8.80 -0.64 -2.04
CA VAL A 76 -7.58 -0.05 -1.54
C VAL A 76 -6.73 0.33 -2.75
N LEU A 77 -6.61 1.63 -3.00
CA LEU A 77 -5.83 2.14 -4.13
C LEU A 77 -4.43 2.50 -3.66
N ILE A 78 -3.44 1.79 -4.17
CA ILE A 78 -2.05 2.03 -3.83
C ILE A 78 -1.55 3.18 -4.67
N VAL A 79 -1.12 4.27 -4.03
CA VAL A 79 -0.72 5.50 -4.73
C VAL A 79 0.78 5.76 -4.67
N GLN A 80 1.50 5.13 -3.74
CA GLN A 80 2.94 5.30 -3.63
C GLN A 80 3.58 4.05 -3.04
N ILE A 81 4.72 3.64 -3.60
CA ILE A 81 5.52 2.53 -3.08
C ILE A 81 6.98 2.96 -3.18
N GLY A 82 7.71 2.83 -2.09
CA GLY A 82 9.11 3.21 -2.13
C GLY A 82 9.87 2.74 -0.91
N ASN A 83 11.20 2.76 -1.03
CA ASN A 83 12.05 2.50 0.10
C ASN A 83 11.85 3.64 1.10
N ARG A 84 11.81 3.29 2.39
CA ARG A 84 11.58 4.24 3.47
C ARG A 84 12.49 5.47 3.38
N ARG A 85 13.75 5.27 3.02
CA ARG A 85 14.72 6.36 2.92
C ARG A 85 14.38 7.34 1.80
N GLU A 86 13.85 6.85 0.69
CA GLU A 86 13.48 7.67 -0.46
C GLU A 86 12.18 8.43 -0.22
N VAL A 87 11.22 7.78 0.43
CA VAL A 87 9.89 8.35 0.66
C VAL A 87 9.94 9.53 1.63
N TYR A 88 10.88 9.55 2.54
CA TYR A 88 10.99 10.60 3.56
C TYR A 88 11.84 11.79 3.13
N ARG A 89 12.31 11.84 1.92
CA ARG A 89 13.07 12.98 1.42
C ARG A 89 12.17 14.11 0.98
#